data_0c52e152942afbab080664697b9d0f80
#
_entry.id   0c52e152942afbab080664697b9d0f80
#
_cell.length_a   1.000
_cell.length_b   1.000
_cell.length_c   1.000
_cell.angle_alpha   90.00
_cell.angle_beta   90.00
_cell.angle_gamma   90.00
#
_symmetry.space_group_name_H-M   'P 1'
#
loop_
_entity.id
_entity.type
_entity.pdbx_description
1 polymer ?
#
loop_
_entity_poly.entity_id
_entity_poly.type
_entity_poly.pdbx_seq_one_letter_code
_entity_poly.pdbx_strand_id
1 'polypeptide(L)'
;MLQTTSGRPVEVIDPGLPNMNAGPDFFNAKLKIDGTLWVGNVEVHTQASDWLLHRHDRDKAYDTVILHVVGESNCDVYRTNGELVPQMVLTCPDTVRLRYEELRQTEIYPPCYSILASLPKLTVHSWLSALQVERFEQKACVISQRLERCNHHWEDVFFITLARNFGFGLNGDAFEAWANRLPFRAVDKHRDSLFQVEAFFLGQAGLLEAVSYTHLRAHETSQDLV
;
A
#
# COMPACT_ATOMS: atom_id res chain seq x y z
N MET A 1 10.83 25.26 9.43
CA MET A 1 9.37 25.09 9.36
C MET A 1 9.06 24.67 7.94
N LEU A 2 8.30 23.59 7.74
CA LEU A 2 7.93 23.16 6.40
C LEU A 2 6.90 24.12 5.83
N GLN A 3 7.01 24.41 4.53
CA GLN A 3 6.05 25.27 3.83
C GLN A 3 5.93 24.89 2.35
N THR A 4 4.79 25.16 1.77
CA THR A 4 4.58 25.01 0.33
C THR A 4 5.37 26.06 -0.45
N THR A 5 5.54 25.87 -1.74
CA THR A 5 6.14 26.85 -2.66
C THR A 5 5.38 28.20 -2.66
N SER A 6 4.09 28.17 -2.30
CA SER A 6 3.27 29.38 -2.11
C SER A 6 3.36 30.01 -0.71
N GLY A 7 4.27 29.52 0.16
CA GLY A 7 4.52 30.05 1.52
C GLY A 7 3.51 29.57 2.58
N ARG A 8 2.60 28.66 2.27
CA ARG A 8 1.66 28.12 3.25
C ARG A 8 2.38 27.15 4.19
N PRO A 9 2.23 27.26 5.53
CA PRO A 9 2.85 26.35 6.49
C PRO A 9 2.30 24.92 6.34
N VAL A 10 3.20 23.95 6.47
CA VAL A 10 2.88 22.51 6.40
C VAL A 10 3.30 21.84 7.71
N GLU A 11 2.38 21.12 8.33
CA GLU A 11 2.64 20.25 9.48
C GLU A 11 2.27 18.81 9.10
N VAL A 12 3.21 17.88 9.28
CA VAL A 12 2.98 16.46 9.02
C VAL A 12 2.46 15.81 10.31
N ILE A 13 1.20 15.42 10.32
CA ILE A 13 0.56 14.69 11.43
C ILE A 13 0.83 13.19 11.27
N ASP A 14 0.65 12.68 10.06
CA ASP A 14 0.90 11.29 9.68
C ASP A 14 1.40 11.28 8.23
N PRO A 15 2.60 10.77 7.94
CA PRO A 15 3.11 10.72 6.58
C PRO A 15 2.34 9.77 5.66
N GLY A 16 1.50 8.92 6.23
CA GLY A 16 0.79 7.88 5.50
C GLY A 16 1.60 6.60 5.34
N LEU A 17 1.04 5.67 4.57
CA LEU A 17 1.64 4.37 4.29
C LEU A 17 2.44 4.43 2.98
N PRO A 18 3.72 4.05 3.00
CA PRO A 18 4.51 4.01 1.77
C PRO A 18 3.93 2.98 0.79
N ASN A 19 3.85 3.36 -0.47
CA ASN A 19 3.38 2.52 -1.57
C ASN A 19 4.57 2.05 -2.40
N MET A 20 4.66 0.74 -2.59
CA MET A 20 5.70 0.11 -3.43
C MET A 20 5.14 -0.36 -4.78
N ASN A 21 3.88 -0.03 -5.07
CA ASN A 21 3.15 -0.43 -6.28
C ASN A 21 2.79 0.81 -7.11
N ALA A 22 1.98 0.61 -8.16
CA ALA A 22 1.46 1.72 -8.97
C ALA A 22 0.56 2.66 -8.11
N GLY A 23 0.57 3.94 -8.46
CA GLY A 23 -0.16 5.00 -7.75
C GLY A 23 0.77 5.87 -6.91
N PRO A 24 0.21 6.83 -6.15
CA PRO A 24 0.99 7.75 -5.33
C PRO A 24 1.91 7.07 -4.32
N ASP A 25 3.05 7.69 -4.01
CA ASP A 25 4.11 7.12 -3.16
C ASP A 25 3.69 6.88 -1.71
N PHE A 26 2.78 7.72 -1.18
CA PHE A 26 2.23 7.54 0.16
C PHE A 26 0.71 7.65 0.14
N PHE A 27 0.06 6.65 0.75
CA PHE A 27 -1.40 6.62 0.91
C PHE A 27 -1.85 7.13 2.27
N ASN A 28 -3.00 7.82 2.28
CA ASN A 28 -3.70 8.25 3.49
C ASN A 28 -2.86 9.11 4.43
N ALA A 29 -1.99 9.95 3.89
CA ALA A 29 -1.27 10.95 4.68
C ALA A 29 -2.25 11.95 5.32
N LYS A 30 -1.91 12.44 6.52
CA LYS A 30 -2.62 13.48 7.23
C LYS A 30 -1.71 14.68 7.40
N LEU A 31 -2.01 15.73 6.68
CA LEU A 31 -1.23 16.96 6.67
C LEU A 31 -2.10 18.13 7.08
N LYS A 32 -1.51 19.07 7.81
CA LYS A 32 -2.16 20.36 8.07
C LYS A 32 -1.49 21.41 7.23
N ILE A 33 -2.21 21.94 6.24
CA ILE A 33 -1.72 22.96 5.31
C ILE A 33 -2.51 24.24 5.58
N ASP A 34 -1.80 25.29 5.94
CA ASP A 34 -2.41 26.58 6.32
C ASP A 34 -3.52 26.43 7.37
N GLY A 35 -3.26 25.62 8.41
CA GLY A 35 -4.20 25.34 9.49
C GLY A 35 -5.32 24.36 9.17
N THR A 36 -5.55 24.01 7.91
CA THR A 36 -6.58 23.06 7.48
C THR A 36 -6.04 21.63 7.42
N LEU A 37 -6.76 20.70 8.04
CA LEU A 37 -6.43 19.26 7.99
C LEU A 37 -6.83 18.68 6.63
N TRP A 38 -5.85 18.13 5.94
CA TRP A 38 -6.01 17.38 4.70
C TRP A 38 -5.70 15.92 4.91
N VAL A 39 -6.52 15.05 4.34
CA VAL A 39 -6.29 13.60 4.28
C VAL A 39 -6.29 13.18 2.83
N GLY A 40 -5.20 12.56 2.39
CA GLY A 40 -5.05 12.15 0.99
C GLY A 40 -3.69 11.53 0.74
N ASN A 41 -3.27 11.52 -0.50
CA ASN A 41 -2.02 10.90 -0.91
C ASN A 41 -0.91 11.94 -1.09
N VAL A 42 0.34 11.48 -1.03
CA VAL A 42 1.52 12.31 -1.27
C VAL A 42 2.34 11.66 -2.37
N GLU A 43 2.81 12.49 -3.28
CA GLU A 43 3.73 12.10 -4.36
C GLU A 43 5.08 12.76 -4.17
N VAL A 44 6.16 12.06 -4.50
CA VAL A 44 7.54 12.53 -4.30
C VAL A 44 8.32 12.42 -5.61
N HIS A 45 8.89 13.52 -6.06
CA HIS A 45 9.74 13.54 -7.26
C HIS A 45 11.04 14.30 -7.03
N THR A 46 12.01 14.05 -7.87
CA THR A 46 13.25 14.85 -7.88
C THR A 46 12.96 16.25 -8.41
N GLN A 47 12.21 16.37 -9.49
CA GLN A 47 11.77 17.64 -10.09
C GLN A 47 10.26 17.68 -10.24
N ALA A 48 9.66 18.87 -10.13
CA ALA A 48 8.21 19.00 -10.30
C ALA A 48 7.75 18.59 -11.72
N SER A 49 8.56 18.80 -12.73
CA SER A 49 8.30 18.39 -14.13
C SER A 49 8.15 16.87 -14.31
N ASP A 50 8.64 16.05 -13.36
CA ASP A 50 8.48 14.59 -13.41
C ASP A 50 7.00 14.18 -13.33
N TRP A 51 6.16 14.99 -12.69
CA TRP A 51 4.70 14.83 -12.72
C TRP A 51 4.13 14.74 -14.14
N LEU A 52 4.61 15.60 -15.03
CA LEU A 52 4.19 15.62 -16.45
C LEU A 52 4.86 14.48 -17.24
N LEU A 53 6.13 14.20 -16.94
CA LEU A 53 6.88 13.12 -17.56
C LEU A 53 6.23 11.77 -17.31
N HIS A 54 5.73 11.54 -16.09
CA HIS A 54 5.02 10.31 -15.68
C HIS A 54 3.53 10.36 -16.04
N ARG A 55 3.02 11.47 -16.61
CA ARG A 55 1.63 11.66 -17.04
C ARG A 55 0.61 11.63 -15.90
N HIS A 56 0.99 12.06 -14.70
CA HIS A 56 0.08 12.12 -13.56
C HIS A 56 -1.03 13.18 -13.75
N ASP A 57 -0.80 14.17 -14.61
CA ASP A 57 -1.79 15.14 -15.07
C ASP A 57 -2.99 14.51 -15.81
N ARG A 58 -2.87 13.24 -16.23
CA ARG A 58 -3.88 12.49 -16.98
C ARG A 58 -4.38 11.24 -16.27
N ASP A 59 -3.84 10.92 -15.11
CA ASP A 59 -4.20 9.74 -14.33
C ASP A 59 -5.03 10.13 -13.09
N LYS A 60 -6.30 9.70 -13.09
CA LYS A 60 -7.23 9.94 -11.97
C LYS A 60 -6.78 9.36 -10.63
N ALA A 61 -5.88 8.38 -10.62
CA ALA A 61 -5.31 7.86 -9.37
C ALA A 61 -4.57 8.93 -8.58
N TYR A 62 -4.04 9.97 -9.27
CA TYR A 62 -3.30 11.08 -8.67
C TYR A 62 -4.18 12.29 -8.32
N ASP A 63 -5.47 12.29 -8.63
CA ASP A 63 -6.40 13.38 -8.24
C ASP A 63 -6.56 13.51 -6.72
N THR A 64 -6.23 12.45 -5.98
CA THR A 64 -6.25 12.39 -4.51
C THR A 64 -4.96 12.87 -3.84
N VAL A 65 -3.95 13.29 -4.63
CA VAL A 65 -2.69 13.83 -4.12
C VAL A 65 -2.92 15.21 -3.51
N ILE A 66 -2.67 15.35 -2.22
CA ILE A 66 -2.84 16.59 -1.45
C ILE A 66 -1.56 17.42 -1.36
N LEU A 67 -0.40 16.80 -1.57
CA LEU A 67 0.90 17.45 -1.56
C LEU A 67 1.85 16.73 -2.51
N HIS A 68 2.53 17.50 -3.35
CA HIS A 68 3.62 17.04 -4.19
C HIS A 68 4.94 17.51 -3.57
N VAL A 69 5.75 16.57 -3.08
CA VAL A 69 7.06 16.84 -2.46
C VAL A 69 8.12 16.72 -3.54
N VAL A 70 8.93 17.75 -3.71
CA VAL A 70 9.93 17.80 -4.78
C VAL A 70 11.30 18.23 -4.28
N GLY A 71 12.35 17.76 -4.92
CA GLY A 71 13.69 18.28 -4.71
C GLY A 71 13.86 19.69 -5.31
N GLU A 72 13.23 19.92 -6.48
CA GLU A 72 13.23 21.19 -7.19
C GLU A 72 11.85 21.47 -7.77
N SER A 73 11.29 22.67 -7.49
CA SER A 73 10.03 23.13 -8.05
C SER A 73 10.28 23.98 -9.29
N ASN A 74 10.40 23.33 -10.43
CA ASN A 74 10.71 23.97 -11.72
C ASN A 74 9.45 24.28 -12.57
N CYS A 75 8.28 23.81 -12.18
CA CYS A 75 7.00 24.13 -12.82
C CYS A 75 5.81 23.90 -11.87
N ASP A 76 4.67 24.52 -12.17
CA ASP A 76 3.41 24.19 -11.53
C ASP A 76 2.81 22.92 -12.15
N VAL A 77 2.17 22.08 -11.32
CA VAL A 77 1.53 20.86 -11.75
C VAL A 77 0.06 20.82 -11.35
N TYR A 78 -0.75 20.14 -12.15
CA TYR A 78 -2.20 20.15 -12.03
C TYR A 78 -2.75 18.72 -12.03
N ARG A 79 -3.88 18.52 -11.35
CA ARG A 79 -4.67 17.28 -11.41
C ARG A 79 -5.42 17.18 -12.74
N THR A 80 -6.06 16.04 -12.99
CA THR A 80 -6.88 15.84 -14.21
C THR A 80 -8.05 16.81 -14.30
N ASN A 81 -8.53 17.34 -13.17
CA ASN A 81 -9.60 18.33 -13.09
C ASN A 81 -9.12 19.79 -13.27
N GLY A 82 -7.82 20.00 -13.47
CA GLY A 82 -7.22 21.33 -13.64
C GLY A 82 -6.91 22.07 -12.33
N GLU A 83 -7.09 21.44 -11.16
CA GLU A 83 -6.70 22.04 -9.89
C GLU A 83 -5.19 21.98 -9.68
N LEU A 84 -4.62 23.08 -9.19
CA LEU A 84 -3.21 23.16 -8.82
C LEU A 84 -2.90 22.20 -7.65
N VAL A 85 -1.88 21.37 -7.80
CA VAL A 85 -1.38 20.53 -6.71
C VAL A 85 -0.43 21.35 -5.83
N PRO A 86 -0.67 21.46 -4.52
CA PRO A 86 0.28 22.10 -3.62
C PRO A 86 1.65 21.42 -3.68
N GLN A 87 2.72 22.21 -3.83
CA GLN A 87 4.08 21.70 -3.87
C GLN A 87 4.86 22.12 -2.64
N MET A 88 5.80 21.28 -2.21
CA MET A 88 6.76 21.57 -1.15
C MET A 88 8.16 21.12 -1.59
N VAL A 89 9.13 22.03 -1.50
CA VAL A 89 10.52 21.66 -1.75
C VAL A 89 11.14 21.06 -0.49
N LEU A 90 11.68 19.86 -0.63
CA LEU A 90 12.39 19.17 0.43
C LEU A 90 13.81 18.81 -0.03
N THR A 91 14.79 19.44 0.56
CA THR A 91 16.20 19.16 0.24
C THR A 91 16.74 18.10 1.19
N CYS A 92 17.27 17.02 0.65
CA CYS A 92 17.98 16.01 1.43
C CYS A 92 19.35 16.53 1.80
N PRO A 93 19.74 16.56 3.10
CA PRO A 93 21.08 16.94 3.51
C PRO A 93 22.14 16.04 2.86
N ASP A 94 23.25 16.62 2.40
CA ASP A 94 24.34 15.87 1.76
C ASP A 94 24.90 14.75 2.64
N THR A 95 24.96 14.97 3.95
CA THR A 95 25.39 13.94 4.90
C THR A 95 24.51 12.71 4.90
N VAL A 96 23.19 12.86 4.70
CA VAL A 96 22.24 11.75 4.61
C VAL A 96 22.40 11.05 3.26
N ARG A 97 22.50 11.83 2.18
CA ARG A 97 22.68 11.31 0.82
C ARG A 97 23.96 10.48 0.69
N LEU A 98 25.08 11.00 1.17
CA LEU A 98 26.37 10.30 1.12
C LEU A 98 26.35 9.00 1.92
N ARG A 99 25.79 9.01 3.15
CA ARG A 99 25.67 7.80 3.96
C ARG A 99 24.74 6.76 3.34
N TYR A 100 23.67 7.20 2.69
CA TYR A 100 22.77 6.29 1.96
C TYR A 100 23.47 5.63 0.78
N GLU A 101 24.28 6.40 0.01
CA GLU A 101 25.08 5.84 -1.09
C GLU A 101 26.12 4.83 -0.58
N GLU A 102 26.80 5.11 0.53
CA GLU A 102 27.71 4.15 1.18
C GLU A 102 26.99 2.85 1.58
N LEU A 103 25.80 2.95 2.17
CA LEU A 103 24.99 1.79 2.54
C LEU A 103 24.51 1.00 1.30
N ARG A 104 24.16 1.69 0.22
CA ARG A 104 23.70 1.07 -1.02
C ARG A 104 24.80 0.29 -1.74
N GLN A 105 26.04 0.73 -1.64
CA GLN A 105 27.21 0.08 -2.23
C GLN A 105 27.74 -1.09 -1.38
N THR A 106 27.20 -1.29 -0.19
CA THR A 106 27.65 -2.37 0.69
C THR A 106 27.15 -3.72 0.17
N GLU A 107 28.06 -4.62 -0.15
CA GLU A 107 27.74 -5.99 -0.61
C GLU A 107 27.26 -6.91 0.53
N ILE A 108 27.45 -6.51 1.78
CA ILE A 108 27.10 -7.30 2.98
C ILE A 108 25.66 -6.98 3.38
N TYR A 109 24.83 -8.03 3.50
CA TYR A 109 23.45 -7.88 3.96
C TYR A 109 23.30 -8.40 5.41
N PRO A 110 22.65 -7.66 6.31
CA PRO A 110 22.11 -6.30 6.12
C PRO A 110 23.21 -5.23 6.07
N PRO A 111 23.02 -4.11 5.38
CA PRO A 111 24.02 -3.04 5.25
C PRO A 111 24.56 -2.48 6.58
N CYS A 112 23.77 -2.62 7.66
CA CYS A 112 24.16 -2.21 9.02
C CYS A 112 24.96 -3.28 9.79
N TYR A 113 25.38 -4.38 9.17
CA TYR A 113 26.05 -5.51 9.84
C TYR A 113 27.29 -5.09 10.64
N SER A 114 28.11 -4.20 10.10
CA SER A 114 29.31 -3.70 10.77
C SER A 114 29.01 -2.98 12.09
N ILE A 115 27.87 -2.28 12.16
CA ILE A 115 27.42 -1.54 13.34
C ILE A 115 26.84 -2.50 14.38
N LEU A 116 26.11 -3.54 13.93
CA LEU A 116 25.46 -4.52 14.83
C LEU A 116 26.47 -5.21 15.75
N ALA A 117 27.65 -5.53 15.24
CA ALA A 117 28.71 -6.19 16.02
C ALA A 117 29.22 -5.30 17.18
N SER A 118 29.10 -4.01 17.09
CA SER A 118 29.55 -3.04 18.11
C SER A 118 28.51 -2.73 19.19
N LEU A 119 27.25 -3.12 18.96
CA LEU A 119 26.16 -2.83 19.90
C LEU A 119 26.19 -3.81 21.10
N PRO A 120 25.85 -3.33 22.32
CA PRO A 120 25.67 -4.21 23.47
C PRO A 120 24.59 -5.25 23.19
N LYS A 121 24.86 -6.51 23.49
CA LYS A 121 23.90 -7.61 23.27
C LYS A 121 22.54 -7.36 23.90
N LEU A 122 22.51 -6.76 25.10
CA LEU A 122 21.28 -6.43 25.80
C LEU A 122 20.43 -5.42 25.00
N THR A 123 21.06 -4.41 24.39
CA THR A 123 20.38 -3.42 23.57
C THR A 123 19.74 -4.07 22.35
N VAL A 124 20.46 -4.95 21.66
CA VAL A 124 19.94 -5.70 20.50
C VAL A 124 18.75 -6.60 20.91
N HIS A 125 18.89 -7.36 22.00
CA HIS A 125 17.81 -8.23 22.48
C HIS A 125 16.56 -7.43 22.89
N SER A 126 16.74 -6.34 23.65
CA SER A 126 15.65 -5.48 24.07
C SER A 126 14.92 -4.87 22.87
N TRP A 127 15.65 -4.40 21.86
CA TRP A 127 15.06 -3.85 20.65
C TRP A 127 14.32 -4.90 19.83
N LEU A 128 14.91 -6.08 19.60
CA LEU A 128 14.24 -7.17 18.90
C LEU A 128 12.97 -7.62 19.60
N SER A 129 12.98 -7.69 20.94
CA SER A 129 11.79 -8.01 21.73
C SER A 129 10.70 -6.94 21.58
N ALA A 130 11.07 -5.66 21.60
CA ALA A 130 10.12 -4.57 21.40
C ALA A 130 9.50 -4.61 20.01
N LEU A 131 10.30 -4.82 18.95
CA LEU A 131 9.81 -4.98 17.57
C LEU A 131 8.88 -6.20 17.41
N GLN A 132 9.17 -7.29 18.12
CA GLN A 132 8.33 -8.48 18.09
C GLN A 132 6.96 -8.20 18.72
N VAL A 133 6.92 -7.52 19.86
CA VAL A 133 5.67 -7.12 20.52
C VAL A 133 4.87 -6.19 19.62
N GLU A 134 5.48 -5.14 19.09
CA GLU A 134 4.85 -4.19 18.16
C GLU A 134 4.24 -4.91 16.95
N ARG A 135 4.97 -5.85 16.36
CA ARG A 135 4.48 -6.65 15.24
C ARG A 135 3.26 -7.49 15.60
N PHE A 136 3.23 -8.07 16.80
CA PHE A 136 2.07 -8.83 17.27
C PHE A 136 0.88 -7.92 17.56
N GLU A 137 1.10 -6.77 18.16
CA GLU A 137 0.05 -5.79 18.42
C GLU A 137 -0.59 -5.29 17.12
N GLN A 138 0.22 -4.95 16.11
CA GLN A 138 -0.28 -4.57 14.78
C GLN A 138 -1.15 -5.67 14.15
N LYS A 139 -0.70 -6.92 14.19
CA LYS A 139 -1.47 -8.05 13.65
C LYS A 139 -2.75 -8.31 14.45
N ALA A 140 -2.68 -8.24 15.76
CA ALA A 140 -3.84 -8.42 16.64
C ALA A 140 -4.88 -7.31 16.41
N CYS A 141 -4.43 -6.07 16.24
CA CYS A 141 -5.30 -4.94 15.94
C CYS A 141 -6.08 -5.16 14.62
N VAL A 142 -5.40 -5.61 13.56
CA VAL A 142 -6.05 -5.91 12.27
C VAL A 142 -7.10 -7.03 12.42
N ILE A 143 -6.78 -8.09 13.16
CA ILE A 143 -7.72 -9.19 13.42
C ILE A 143 -8.92 -8.70 14.24
N SER A 144 -8.68 -7.88 15.27
CA SER A 144 -9.75 -7.31 16.10
C SER A 144 -10.70 -6.42 15.30
N GLN A 145 -10.15 -5.57 14.41
CA GLN A 145 -10.96 -4.75 13.51
C GLN A 145 -11.80 -5.60 12.54
N ARG A 146 -11.24 -6.69 12.02
CA ARG A 146 -12.02 -7.64 11.20
C ARG A 146 -13.12 -8.31 11.99
N LEU A 147 -12.83 -8.70 13.23
CA LEU A 147 -13.79 -9.34 14.13
C LEU A 147 -15.00 -8.44 14.39
N GLU A 148 -14.77 -7.15 14.64
CA GLU A 148 -15.84 -6.16 14.77
C GLU A 148 -16.69 -6.03 13.50
N ARG A 149 -16.02 -5.92 12.32
CA ARG A 149 -16.71 -5.85 11.02
C ARG A 149 -17.52 -7.11 10.70
N CYS A 150 -17.07 -8.27 11.12
CA CYS A 150 -17.73 -9.56 10.92
C CYS A 150 -18.74 -9.88 12.04
N ASN A 151 -19.17 -8.92 12.85
CA ASN A 151 -20.09 -9.14 13.98
C ASN A 151 -19.65 -10.30 14.89
N HIS A 152 -18.37 -10.37 15.20
CA HIS A 152 -17.72 -11.39 16.04
C HIS A 152 -17.79 -12.84 15.50
N HIS A 153 -18.00 -13.03 14.19
CA HIS A 153 -17.93 -14.33 13.55
C HIS A 153 -16.48 -14.71 13.20
N TRP A 154 -15.86 -15.56 14.00
CA TRP A 154 -14.47 -15.98 13.83
C TRP A 154 -14.20 -16.73 12.53
N GLU A 155 -15.16 -17.48 12.02
CA GLU A 155 -15.06 -18.22 10.75
C GLU A 155 -14.87 -17.25 9.56
N ASP A 156 -15.68 -16.18 9.53
CA ASP A 156 -15.55 -15.14 8.51
C ASP A 156 -14.20 -14.42 8.61
N VAL A 157 -13.77 -14.08 9.84
CA VAL A 157 -12.44 -13.46 10.10
C VAL A 157 -11.31 -14.35 9.61
N PHE A 158 -11.39 -15.65 9.90
CA PHE A 158 -10.40 -16.63 9.45
C PHE A 158 -10.36 -16.71 7.94
N PHE A 159 -11.52 -16.84 7.28
CA PHE A 159 -11.62 -16.92 5.83
C PHE A 159 -11.04 -15.67 5.14
N ILE A 160 -11.43 -14.47 5.60
CA ILE A 160 -10.93 -13.21 5.05
C ILE A 160 -9.41 -13.08 5.26
N THR A 161 -8.93 -13.45 6.45
CA THR A 161 -7.49 -13.41 6.75
C THR A 161 -6.70 -14.39 5.90
N LEU A 162 -7.22 -15.60 5.70
CA LEU A 162 -6.61 -16.61 4.85
C LEU A 162 -6.56 -16.14 3.39
N ALA A 163 -7.68 -15.66 2.86
CA ALA A 163 -7.78 -15.13 1.50
C ALA A 163 -6.76 -14.00 1.26
N ARG A 164 -6.71 -13.02 2.16
CA ARG A 164 -5.71 -11.93 2.08
C ARG A 164 -4.28 -12.45 1.98
N ASN A 165 -3.95 -13.48 2.76
CA ASN A 165 -2.60 -14.05 2.75
C ASN A 165 -2.30 -14.82 1.45
N PHE A 166 -3.29 -15.40 0.78
CA PHE A 166 -3.13 -15.98 -0.56
C PHE A 166 -2.83 -14.93 -1.64
N GLY A 167 -3.22 -13.70 -1.44
CA GLY A 167 -2.83 -12.59 -2.31
C GLY A 167 -1.36 -12.19 -2.19
N PHE A 168 -0.63 -12.78 -1.23
CA PHE A 168 0.74 -12.40 -0.88
C PHE A 168 0.89 -10.88 -0.68
N GLY A 169 2.03 -10.29 -1.00
CA GLY A 169 2.24 -8.86 -0.80
C GLY A 169 1.46 -7.98 -1.78
N LEU A 170 1.33 -8.40 -3.03
CA LEU A 170 0.81 -7.56 -4.12
C LEU A 170 -0.72 -7.55 -4.21
N ASN A 171 -1.33 -8.73 -4.10
CA ASN A 171 -2.77 -8.90 -4.32
C ASN A 171 -3.59 -9.03 -3.02
N GLY A 172 -2.97 -8.82 -1.86
CA GLY A 172 -3.61 -9.01 -0.56
C GLY A 172 -4.91 -8.22 -0.40
N ASP A 173 -4.92 -6.95 -0.81
CA ASP A 173 -6.10 -6.08 -0.69
C ASP A 173 -7.23 -6.51 -1.64
N ALA A 174 -6.90 -6.95 -2.85
CA ALA A 174 -7.88 -7.48 -3.80
C ALA A 174 -8.52 -8.76 -3.29
N PHE A 175 -7.74 -9.68 -2.73
CA PHE A 175 -8.24 -10.92 -2.11
C PHE A 175 -9.07 -10.65 -0.86
N GLU A 176 -8.69 -9.68 -0.02
CA GLU A 176 -9.50 -9.26 1.12
C GLU A 176 -10.83 -8.65 0.69
N ALA A 177 -10.82 -7.77 -0.33
CA ALA A 177 -12.05 -7.18 -0.87
C ALA A 177 -12.99 -8.22 -1.46
N TRP A 178 -12.44 -9.22 -2.17
CA TRP A 178 -13.16 -10.36 -2.69
C TRP A 178 -13.79 -11.19 -1.57
N ALA A 179 -13.00 -11.58 -0.56
CA ALA A 179 -13.45 -12.41 0.56
C ALA A 179 -14.55 -11.73 1.40
N ASN A 180 -14.47 -10.41 1.58
CA ASN A 180 -15.49 -9.62 2.28
C ASN A 180 -16.86 -9.63 1.56
N ARG A 181 -16.87 -9.88 0.25
CA ARG A 181 -18.11 -9.95 -0.55
C ARG A 181 -18.66 -11.35 -0.66
N LEU A 182 -17.89 -12.37 -0.28
CA LEU A 182 -18.28 -13.77 -0.37
C LEU A 182 -18.70 -14.29 1.01
N PRO A 183 -19.99 -14.52 1.27
CA PRO A 183 -20.42 -15.08 2.55
C PRO A 183 -19.87 -16.51 2.73
N PHE A 184 -19.02 -16.74 3.69
CA PHE A 184 -18.41 -18.05 3.94
C PHE A 184 -19.46 -19.16 4.12
N ARG A 185 -20.58 -18.85 4.78
CA ARG A 185 -21.72 -19.78 4.93
C ARG A 185 -22.34 -20.23 3.60
N ALA A 186 -22.29 -19.40 2.55
CA ALA A 186 -22.76 -19.80 1.24
C ALA A 186 -21.82 -20.84 0.62
N VAL A 187 -20.52 -20.64 0.79
CA VAL A 187 -19.50 -21.61 0.34
C VAL A 187 -19.62 -22.92 1.09
N ASP A 188 -19.79 -22.88 2.42
CA ASP A 188 -19.92 -24.08 3.26
C ASP A 188 -21.13 -24.96 2.88
N LYS A 189 -22.25 -24.34 2.51
CA LYS A 189 -23.43 -25.06 2.04
C LYS A 189 -23.20 -25.86 0.74
N HIS A 190 -22.23 -25.48 -0.05
CA HIS A 190 -21.92 -26.08 -1.35
C HIS A 190 -20.56 -26.81 -1.35
N ARG A 191 -19.99 -27.02 -0.18
CA ARG A 191 -18.66 -27.64 0.00
C ARG A 191 -18.49 -29.01 -0.64
N ASP A 192 -19.58 -29.75 -0.84
CA ASP A 192 -19.59 -31.09 -1.43
C ASP A 192 -19.48 -31.05 -2.98
N SER A 193 -19.54 -29.88 -3.57
CA SER A 193 -19.41 -29.67 -5.01
C SER A 193 -18.33 -28.64 -5.34
N LEU A 194 -17.14 -29.13 -5.73
CA LEU A 194 -16.04 -28.27 -6.14
C LEU A 194 -16.45 -27.28 -7.24
N PHE A 195 -17.20 -27.75 -8.22
CA PHE A 195 -17.72 -26.91 -9.31
C PHE A 195 -18.53 -25.70 -8.81
N GLN A 196 -19.39 -25.91 -7.80
CA GLN A 196 -20.19 -24.82 -7.24
C GLN A 196 -19.30 -23.85 -6.43
N VAL A 197 -18.34 -24.35 -5.67
CA VAL A 197 -17.37 -23.52 -4.93
C VAL A 197 -16.55 -22.67 -5.90
N GLU A 198 -16.04 -23.26 -6.97
CA GLU A 198 -15.30 -22.54 -8.01
C GLU A 198 -16.18 -21.49 -8.71
N ALA A 199 -17.42 -21.82 -9.01
CA ALA A 199 -18.37 -20.86 -9.61
C ALA A 199 -18.63 -19.65 -8.69
N PHE A 200 -18.75 -19.86 -7.38
CA PHE A 200 -18.85 -18.77 -6.41
C PHE A 200 -17.58 -17.92 -6.38
N PHE A 201 -16.43 -18.56 -6.34
CA PHE A 201 -15.15 -17.88 -6.24
C PHE A 201 -14.85 -17.05 -7.49
N LEU A 202 -14.94 -17.66 -8.66
CA LEU A 202 -14.68 -17.02 -9.94
C LEU A 202 -15.75 -15.97 -10.29
N GLY A 203 -17.02 -16.27 -9.99
CA GLY A 203 -18.12 -15.32 -10.21
C GLY A 203 -17.95 -14.07 -9.35
N GLN A 204 -17.64 -14.22 -8.06
CA GLN A 204 -17.43 -13.07 -7.16
C GLN A 204 -16.17 -12.29 -7.51
N ALA A 205 -15.15 -12.92 -8.09
CA ALA A 205 -13.94 -12.27 -8.56
C ALA A 205 -14.16 -11.54 -9.92
N GLY A 206 -15.34 -11.68 -10.56
CA GLY A 206 -15.60 -11.12 -11.89
C GLY A 206 -14.83 -11.83 -13.02
N LEU A 207 -14.35 -13.05 -12.78
CA LEU A 207 -13.52 -13.78 -13.74
C LEU A 207 -14.34 -14.60 -14.74
N LEU A 208 -15.67 -14.74 -14.55
CA LEU A 208 -16.54 -15.47 -15.48
C LEU A 208 -16.70 -14.72 -16.82
N GLU A 209 -16.66 -13.40 -16.82
CA GLU A 209 -16.72 -12.58 -18.02
C GLU A 209 -15.37 -12.50 -18.75
N ALA A 210 -14.26 -12.61 -18.02
CA ALA A 210 -12.92 -12.59 -18.59
C ALA A 210 -12.59 -13.80 -19.47
N VAL A 211 -13.37 -14.87 -19.40
CA VAL A 211 -13.22 -16.07 -20.23
C VAL A 211 -13.43 -15.76 -21.72
N SER A 212 -14.15 -14.67 -22.06
CA SER A 212 -14.28 -14.23 -23.45
C SER A 212 -12.98 -13.77 -24.10
N TYR A 213 -11.97 -13.44 -23.31
CA TYR A 213 -10.66 -12.96 -23.78
C TYR A 213 -9.55 -14.04 -23.76
N THR A 214 -9.81 -15.20 -23.16
CA THR A 214 -8.84 -16.31 -23.08
C THR A 214 -9.43 -17.58 -23.65
N HIS A 215 -9.67 -17.60 -24.96
CA HIS A 215 -10.14 -18.79 -25.68
C HIS A 215 -9.34 -20.07 -25.45
N LEU A 216 -8.09 -19.95 -25.00
CA LEU A 216 -7.19 -21.09 -24.76
C LEU A 216 -7.41 -21.76 -23.41
N ARG A 217 -7.89 -21.05 -22.38
CA ARG A 217 -8.12 -21.64 -21.03
C ARG A 217 -9.52 -22.21 -20.80
N ALA A 218 -10.51 -21.75 -21.55
CA ALA A 218 -11.85 -22.31 -21.45
C ALA A 218 -11.91 -23.76 -21.99
N HIS A 219 -11.01 -24.12 -22.92
CA HIS A 219 -10.89 -25.49 -23.42
C HIS A 219 -10.17 -26.45 -22.47
N GLU A 220 -9.18 -25.94 -21.71
CA GLU A 220 -8.45 -26.76 -20.73
C GLU A 220 -9.35 -27.11 -19.53
N THR A 221 -10.12 -26.14 -19.01
CA THR A 221 -11.02 -26.36 -17.87
C THR A 221 -12.23 -27.22 -18.18
N SER A 222 -12.68 -27.29 -19.44
CA SER A 222 -13.80 -28.17 -19.83
C SER A 222 -13.36 -29.60 -20.17
N GLN A 223 -12.08 -29.84 -20.42
CA GLN A 223 -11.53 -31.18 -20.66
C GLN A 223 -11.06 -31.88 -19.38
N ASP A 224 -10.71 -31.14 -18.33
CA ASP A 224 -10.31 -31.68 -17.03
C ASP A 224 -11.52 -31.98 -16.11
N LEU A 225 -12.76 -31.72 -16.56
CA LEU A 225 -14.00 -31.95 -15.83
C LEU A 225 -14.82 -33.15 -16.36
N VAL A 226 -14.20 -34.06 -17.13
CA VAL A 226 -14.82 -35.33 -17.55
C VAL A 226 -14.21 -36.51 -16.83
#